data_75b17da2aa53d101d6e5cf5754217b6a
#
_entry.id   75b17da2aa53d101d6e5cf5754217b6a
#
_cell.length_a   1.000
_cell.length_b   1.000
_cell.length_c   1.000
_cell.angle_alpha   90.00
_cell.angle_beta   90.00
_cell.angle_gamma   90.00
#
_symmetry.space_group_name_H-M   'P 1'
#
loop_
_entity.id
_entity.type
_entity.pdbx_description
1 polymer ?
#
loop_
_entity_poly.entity_id
_entity_poly.type
_entity_poly.pdbx_seq_one_letter_code
_entity_poly.pdbx_strand_id
1 'polypeptide(L)'
;MNVSEGGYAARAPMRAAVTRRAVGPLEVAVSSARKLVGLWGALLRARRGEAALRRYQERRLRRLLRWAYAEVPLYRERWYAARIHPRDFTCLDDLRWFPIVEKDELRDGFPERSLRRGTDLSRCRIQQTSGSSGRCMEIALSLRCDDARNLYSQRIYGWHGFRWWRTAAYLFPYALPFENNLGLYRNAWLDAKQPADALIDRLLALRPVVLAATPSDLLDLLDGMTPGRDLRAIGLSALCLHSEPIAPDERAHFEAAFGAPVRANYYCNEVWAIAAECEHGRLHEFTDNAHLDLVDADGRPVPDGTPGEVIVTGLNNFAQPFIRYRLGDVAVRSRERGCACGRELPVLERIEGRDDDVFVHPDGRRIHPSKITVAVKSPCFAYPGLQVFRDYQVAQTAPDRVVVRAIPGRERALFAECAKQGAANLERLLAPGVRVDLEMLARIPAGTGGKRKIFSRETA
;
A
#
# COMPACT_ATOMS: atom_id res chain seq x y z
N MET A 1 -22.98 37.26 -4.32
CA MET A 1 -22.76 36.14 -5.28
C MET A 1 -22.68 34.89 -4.44
N ASN A 2 -23.73 34.08 -4.51
CA ASN A 2 -23.89 32.86 -3.71
C ASN A 2 -22.88 31.81 -4.19
N VAL A 3 -21.98 31.40 -3.31
CA VAL A 3 -21.15 30.21 -3.50
C VAL A 3 -22.04 29.02 -3.04
N SER A 4 -22.57 28.29 -4.02
CA SER A 4 -23.30 27.07 -3.79
C SER A 4 -22.38 26.03 -3.11
N GLU A 5 -22.85 25.50 -2.00
CA GLU A 5 -22.29 24.35 -1.29
C GLU A 5 -22.21 23.16 -2.25
N GLY A 6 -21.01 22.93 -2.82
CA GLY A 6 -20.71 21.75 -3.62
C GLY A 6 -20.46 20.56 -2.71
N GLY A 7 -21.53 19.81 -2.41
CA GLY A 7 -21.45 18.55 -1.69
C GLY A 7 -20.44 17.59 -2.35
N TYR A 8 -19.60 16.97 -1.55
CA TYR A 8 -18.74 15.86 -1.95
C TYR A 8 -19.57 14.80 -2.70
N ALA A 9 -19.26 14.56 -3.97
CA ALA A 9 -19.83 13.39 -4.65
C ALA A 9 -19.31 12.15 -3.93
N ALA A 10 -20.23 11.38 -3.36
CA ALA A 10 -19.97 10.16 -2.64
C ALA A 10 -18.98 9.29 -3.44
N ARG A 11 -17.84 8.96 -2.83
CA ARG A 11 -16.97 7.89 -3.31
C ARG A 11 -17.87 6.69 -3.59
N ALA A 12 -17.82 6.13 -4.80
CA ALA A 12 -18.59 4.94 -5.12
C ALA A 12 -18.29 3.90 -4.02
N PRO A 13 -19.31 3.32 -3.37
CA PRO A 13 -19.07 2.44 -2.25
C PRO A 13 -18.24 1.26 -2.74
N MET A 14 -17.00 1.14 -2.28
CA MET A 14 -16.37 -0.18 -2.26
C MET A 14 -17.38 -1.07 -1.53
N ARG A 15 -17.93 -2.07 -2.23
CA ARG A 15 -18.93 -2.97 -1.63
C ARG A 15 -18.36 -3.42 -0.30
N ALA A 16 -19.11 -3.18 0.77
CA ALA A 16 -18.73 -3.52 2.13
C ALA A 16 -18.19 -4.96 2.11
N ALA A 17 -17.00 -5.16 2.69
CA ALA A 17 -16.44 -6.49 2.82
C ALA A 17 -17.52 -7.40 3.40
N VAL A 18 -17.83 -8.50 2.71
CA VAL A 18 -18.85 -9.44 3.21
C VAL A 18 -18.33 -9.92 4.56
N THR A 19 -19.08 -9.59 5.59
CA THR A 19 -18.70 -9.93 6.97
C THR A 19 -18.76 -11.46 7.10
N ARG A 20 -17.65 -12.03 7.52
CA ARG A 20 -17.59 -13.41 7.95
C ARG A 20 -18.64 -13.67 9.06
N ARG A 21 -19.11 -14.93 9.16
CA ARG A 21 -19.90 -15.42 10.29
C ARG A 21 -19.25 -14.99 11.62
N ALA A 22 -20.06 -14.58 12.58
CA ALA A 22 -19.59 -14.22 13.92
C ALA A 22 -18.67 -15.31 14.51
N VAL A 23 -17.55 -14.89 15.05
CA VAL A 23 -16.54 -15.78 15.65
C VAL A 23 -16.93 -16.08 17.08
N GLY A 24 -16.97 -17.34 17.47
CA GLY A 24 -17.30 -17.73 18.86
C GLY A 24 -16.19 -17.37 19.85
N PRO A 25 -16.51 -17.33 21.18
CA PRO A 25 -15.53 -16.93 22.21
C PRO A 25 -14.24 -17.75 22.20
N LEU A 26 -14.33 -19.05 21.98
CA LEU A 26 -13.18 -19.95 21.88
C LEU A 26 -12.29 -19.59 20.66
N GLU A 27 -12.91 -19.33 19.51
CA GLU A 27 -12.18 -18.91 18.30
C GLU A 27 -11.47 -17.57 18.52
N VAL A 28 -12.10 -16.62 19.23
CA VAL A 28 -11.48 -15.33 19.62
C VAL A 28 -10.26 -15.56 20.50
N ALA A 29 -10.37 -16.44 21.52
CA ALA A 29 -9.24 -16.76 22.40
C ALA A 29 -8.06 -17.39 21.64
N VAL A 30 -8.36 -18.37 20.79
CA VAL A 30 -7.34 -19.04 19.94
C VAL A 30 -6.71 -18.06 18.96
N SER A 31 -7.51 -17.19 18.32
CA SER A 31 -7.05 -16.13 17.43
C SER A 31 -6.11 -15.17 18.15
N SER A 32 -6.50 -14.69 19.34
CA SER A 32 -5.69 -13.77 20.16
C SER A 32 -4.35 -14.41 20.58
N ALA A 33 -4.37 -15.64 21.07
CA ALA A 33 -3.15 -16.38 21.40
C ALA A 33 -2.23 -16.54 20.19
N ARG A 34 -2.78 -16.89 19.02
CA ARG A 34 -2.02 -17.02 17.77
C ARG A 34 -1.36 -15.70 17.35
N LYS A 35 -2.09 -14.58 17.46
CA LYS A 35 -1.56 -13.24 17.15
C LYS A 35 -0.41 -12.87 18.10
N LEU A 36 -0.56 -13.07 19.40
CA LEU A 36 0.46 -12.74 20.39
C LEU A 36 1.73 -13.57 20.20
N VAL A 37 1.60 -14.90 20.10
CA VAL A 37 2.74 -15.80 19.84
C VAL A 37 3.41 -15.49 18.51
N GLY A 38 2.58 -15.24 17.48
CA GLY A 38 3.05 -14.86 16.15
C GLY A 38 3.82 -13.54 16.14
N LEU A 39 3.36 -12.53 16.90
CA LEU A 39 4.02 -11.22 17.01
C LEU A 39 5.41 -11.37 17.65
N TRP A 40 5.53 -12.09 18.75
CA TRP A 40 6.83 -12.38 19.37
C TRP A 40 7.76 -13.10 18.39
N GLY A 41 7.25 -14.12 17.70
CA GLY A 41 8.02 -14.84 16.67
C GLY A 41 8.49 -13.91 15.54
N ALA A 42 7.64 -12.99 15.08
CA ALA A 42 7.98 -12.04 14.02
C ALA A 42 9.03 -10.99 14.48
N LEU A 43 8.92 -10.50 15.71
CA LEU A 43 9.90 -9.56 16.28
C LEU A 43 11.28 -10.22 16.43
N LEU A 44 11.33 -11.47 16.89
CA LEU A 44 12.58 -12.24 17.00
C LEU A 44 13.20 -12.52 15.63
N ARG A 45 12.38 -12.91 14.63
CA ARG A 45 12.88 -13.19 13.28
C ARG A 45 13.54 -11.98 12.63
N ALA A 46 13.00 -10.78 12.84
CA ALA A 46 13.54 -9.54 12.28
C ALA A 46 15.00 -9.24 12.71
N ARG A 47 15.51 -9.92 13.74
CA ARG A 47 16.86 -9.73 14.29
C ARG A 47 17.75 -10.96 14.19
N ARG A 48 17.32 -12.00 13.44
CA ARG A 48 18.04 -13.29 13.38
C ARG A 48 19.01 -13.44 12.22
N GLY A 49 19.20 -12.40 11.44
CA GLY A 49 20.06 -12.43 10.26
C GLY A 49 19.40 -13.04 9.02
N GLU A 50 19.91 -12.66 7.86
CA GLU A 50 19.38 -13.02 6.54
C GLU A 50 19.28 -14.54 6.33
N ALA A 51 20.31 -15.30 6.72
CA ALA A 51 20.32 -16.76 6.56
C ALA A 51 19.18 -17.47 7.35
N ALA A 52 18.84 -16.96 8.54
CA ALA A 52 17.75 -17.53 9.33
C ALA A 52 16.38 -17.17 8.73
N LEU A 53 16.22 -15.95 8.20
CA LEU A 53 15.04 -15.50 7.48
C LEU A 53 14.83 -16.32 6.21
N ARG A 54 15.90 -16.52 5.42
CA ARG A 54 15.88 -17.34 4.19
C ARG A 54 15.41 -18.77 4.50
N ARG A 55 16.00 -19.43 5.51
CA ARG A 55 15.56 -20.77 5.97
C ARG A 55 14.09 -20.78 6.41
N TYR A 56 13.62 -19.72 7.06
CA TYR A 56 12.22 -19.60 7.45
C TYR A 56 11.31 -19.51 6.22
N GLN A 57 11.65 -18.65 5.26
CA GLN A 57 10.88 -18.51 4.00
C GLN A 57 10.83 -19.82 3.22
N GLU A 58 11.97 -20.50 3.04
CA GLU A 58 12.07 -21.77 2.33
C GLU A 58 11.17 -22.86 2.93
N ARG A 59 11.15 -22.98 4.27
CA ARG A 59 10.25 -23.92 4.94
C ARG A 59 8.78 -23.57 4.71
N ARG A 60 8.44 -22.29 4.77
CA ARG A 60 7.06 -21.81 4.55
C ARG A 60 6.63 -22.04 3.10
N LEU A 61 7.48 -21.65 2.15
CA LEU A 61 7.24 -21.82 0.73
C LEU A 61 7.10 -23.31 0.36
N ARG A 62 8.00 -24.17 0.82
CA ARG A 62 7.91 -25.61 0.57
C ARG A 62 6.55 -26.19 1.01
N ARG A 63 6.05 -25.74 2.16
CA ARG A 63 4.72 -26.15 2.63
C ARG A 63 3.62 -25.54 1.75
N LEU A 64 3.71 -24.25 1.41
CA LEU A 64 2.71 -23.56 0.60
C LEU A 64 2.60 -24.14 -0.81
N LEU A 65 3.74 -24.38 -1.46
CA LEU A 65 3.79 -24.94 -2.82
C LEU A 65 3.15 -26.34 -2.87
N ARG A 66 3.53 -27.21 -1.92
CA ARG A 66 2.90 -28.56 -1.82
C ARG A 66 1.40 -28.47 -1.62
N TRP A 67 0.98 -27.56 -0.73
CA TRP A 67 -0.42 -27.31 -0.43
C TRP A 67 -1.18 -26.79 -1.65
N ALA A 68 -0.66 -25.76 -2.32
CA ALA A 68 -1.29 -25.15 -3.48
C ALA A 68 -1.44 -26.15 -4.63
N TYR A 69 -0.42 -26.97 -4.89
CA TYR A 69 -0.48 -28.03 -5.90
C TYR A 69 -1.54 -29.11 -5.57
N ALA A 70 -1.66 -29.49 -4.30
CA ALA A 70 -2.62 -30.49 -3.88
C ALA A 70 -4.06 -29.98 -3.90
N GLU A 71 -4.28 -28.74 -3.44
CA GLU A 71 -5.60 -28.27 -3.05
C GLU A 71 -6.17 -27.15 -3.95
N VAL A 72 -5.36 -26.45 -4.76
CA VAL A 72 -5.82 -25.32 -5.57
C VAL A 72 -5.70 -25.65 -7.06
N PRO A 73 -6.84 -25.77 -7.79
CA PRO A 73 -6.85 -26.19 -9.19
C PRO A 73 -5.95 -25.36 -10.09
N LEU A 74 -5.99 -24.02 -9.97
CA LEU A 74 -5.20 -23.09 -10.78
C LEU A 74 -3.70 -23.43 -10.76
N TYR A 75 -3.12 -23.63 -9.58
CA TYR A 75 -1.69 -23.92 -9.46
C TYR A 75 -1.33 -25.31 -9.95
N ARG A 76 -2.20 -26.32 -9.72
CA ARG A 76 -2.00 -27.67 -10.23
C ARG A 76 -1.95 -27.68 -11.76
N GLU A 77 -2.92 -27.03 -12.41
CA GLU A 77 -3.02 -26.94 -13.88
C GLU A 77 -1.81 -26.24 -14.49
N ARG A 78 -1.46 -25.06 -13.95
CA ARG A 78 -0.34 -24.27 -14.47
C ARG A 78 1.01 -24.97 -14.32
N TRP A 79 1.26 -25.54 -13.15
CA TRP A 79 2.54 -26.20 -12.90
C TRP A 79 2.65 -27.52 -13.65
N TYR A 80 1.54 -28.25 -13.81
CA TYR A 80 1.51 -29.42 -14.67
C TYR A 80 1.83 -29.07 -16.13
N ALA A 81 1.19 -28.03 -16.67
CA ALA A 81 1.46 -27.55 -18.02
C ALA A 81 2.92 -27.07 -18.22
N ALA A 82 3.50 -26.45 -17.20
CA ALA A 82 4.90 -26.01 -17.19
C ALA A 82 5.89 -27.15 -16.88
N ARG A 83 5.41 -28.37 -16.60
CA ARG A 83 6.23 -29.54 -16.18
C ARG A 83 7.04 -29.29 -14.90
N ILE A 84 6.49 -28.50 -13.97
CA ILE A 84 7.09 -28.14 -12.69
C ILE A 84 6.30 -28.80 -11.57
N HIS A 85 7.01 -29.34 -10.57
CA HIS A 85 6.41 -29.95 -9.41
C HIS A 85 6.93 -29.31 -8.10
N PRO A 86 6.14 -29.22 -7.02
CA PRO A 86 6.61 -28.68 -5.74
C PRO A 86 7.86 -29.32 -5.14
N ARG A 87 8.19 -30.55 -5.53
CA ARG A 87 9.44 -31.22 -5.13
C ARG A 87 10.68 -30.59 -5.74
N ASP A 88 10.54 -29.87 -6.87
CA ASP A 88 11.63 -29.20 -7.58
C ASP A 88 12.08 -27.95 -6.84
N PHE A 89 11.30 -27.47 -5.86
CA PHE A 89 11.67 -26.37 -4.99
C PHE A 89 12.59 -26.83 -3.84
N THR A 90 13.85 -26.51 -3.91
CA THR A 90 14.89 -26.82 -2.91
C THR A 90 15.32 -25.58 -2.13
N CYS A 91 15.43 -24.43 -2.79
CA CYS A 91 15.82 -23.14 -2.21
C CYS A 91 14.98 -22.01 -2.82
N LEU A 92 15.16 -20.76 -2.29
CA LEU A 92 14.41 -19.59 -2.76
C LEU A 92 14.61 -19.31 -4.25
N ASP A 93 15.82 -19.56 -4.76
CA ASP A 93 16.16 -19.27 -6.15
C ASP A 93 15.39 -20.14 -7.14
N ASP A 94 14.91 -21.31 -6.71
CA ASP A 94 14.10 -22.21 -7.54
C ASP A 94 12.69 -21.65 -7.77
N LEU A 95 12.22 -20.70 -6.94
CA LEU A 95 10.89 -20.12 -7.08
C LEU A 95 10.71 -19.43 -8.45
N ARG A 96 11.78 -18.90 -9.03
CA ARG A 96 11.78 -18.27 -10.35
C ARG A 96 11.29 -19.17 -11.48
N TRP A 97 11.39 -20.49 -11.33
CA TRP A 97 10.94 -21.46 -12.34
C TRP A 97 9.42 -21.67 -12.33
N PHE A 98 8.75 -21.35 -11.22
CA PHE A 98 7.30 -21.45 -11.14
C PHE A 98 6.66 -20.32 -11.96
N PRO A 99 5.61 -20.59 -12.76
CA PRO A 99 4.99 -19.58 -13.61
C PRO A 99 4.45 -18.39 -12.83
N ILE A 100 4.64 -17.18 -13.35
CA ILE A 100 4.01 -15.96 -12.85
C ILE A 100 2.50 -16.06 -13.08
N VAL A 101 1.71 -15.68 -12.09
CA VAL A 101 0.26 -15.68 -12.12
C VAL A 101 -0.26 -14.26 -12.28
N GLU A 102 -1.13 -14.07 -13.26
CA GLU A 102 -1.72 -12.77 -13.57
C GLU A 102 -3.01 -12.53 -12.76
N LYS A 103 -3.34 -11.26 -12.59
CA LYS A 103 -4.55 -10.85 -11.86
C LYS A 103 -5.82 -11.43 -12.45
N ASP A 104 -5.91 -11.44 -13.77
CA ASP A 104 -7.10 -11.91 -14.48
C ASP A 104 -7.33 -13.40 -14.27
N GLU A 105 -6.27 -14.20 -14.19
CA GLU A 105 -6.37 -15.63 -13.92
C GLU A 105 -6.95 -15.94 -12.53
N LEU A 106 -6.52 -15.18 -11.51
CA LEU A 106 -7.04 -15.31 -10.16
C LEU A 106 -8.49 -14.83 -10.05
N ARG A 107 -8.80 -13.72 -10.72
CA ARG A 107 -10.14 -13.14 -10.76
C ARG A 107 -11.14 -14.08 -11.46
N ASP A 108 -10.81 -14.48 -12.68
CA ASP A 108 -11.70 -15.30 -13.52
C ASP A 108 -11.78 -16.76 -13.01
N GLY A 109 -10.80 -17.17 -12.20
CA GLY A 109 -10.78 -18.45 -11.50
C GLY A 109 -11.47 -18.45 -10.13
N PHE A 110 -12.01 -17.32 -9.67
CA PHE A 110 -12.68 -17.26 -8.37
C PHE A 110 -14.17 -17.64 -8.49
N PRO A 111 -14.71 -18.46 -7.59
CA PRO A 111 -14.01 -19.13 -6.49
C PRO A 111 -13.44 -20.53 -6.83
N GLU A 112 -13.84 -21.18 -7.93
CA GLU A 112 -13.67 -22.61 -8.18
C GLU A 112 -12.21 -23.00 -8.41
N ARG A 113 -11.44 -22.15 -9.12
CA ARG A 113 -10.07 -22.48 -9.54
C ARG A 113 -9.01 -21.84 -8.65
N SER A 114 -9.26 -20.60 -8.15
CA SER A 114 -8.28 -19.82 -7.39
C SER A 114 -8.32 -20.08 -5.88
N LEU A 115 -9.37 -20.72 -5.38
CA LEU A 115 -9.46 -21.11 -3.98
C LEU A 115 -9.05 -22.58 -3.76
N ARG A 116 -8.67 -22.85 -2.51
CA ARG A 116 -8.56 -24.21 -2.01
C ARG A 116 -9.88 -24.94 -2.18
N ARG A 117 -9.84 -26.20 -2.63
CA ARG A 117 -11.02 -27.06 -2.72
C ARG A 117 -11.72 -27.17 -1.36
N GLY A 118 -13.06 -27.07 -1.37
CA GLY A 118 -13.88 -27.16 -0.16
C GLY A 118 -13.72 -25.95 0.79
N THR A 119 -13.26 -24.79 0.30
CA THR A 119 -13.25 -23.58 1.10
C THR A 119 -14.68 -23.11 1.35
N ASP A 120 -15.06 -23.03 2.63
CA ASP A 120 -16.33 -22.47 3.05
C ASP A 120 -16.22 -20.93 3.08
N LEU A 121 -16.80 -20.26 2.08
CA LEU A 121 -16.78 -18.81 1.95
C LEU A 121 -17.50 -18.10 3.11
N SER A 122 -18.48 -18.72 3.75
CA SER A 122 -19.17 -18.14 4.90
C SER A 122 -18.25 -17.95 6.11
N ARG A 123 -17.15 -18.70 6.16
CA ARG A 123 -16.08 -18.60 7.18
C ARG A 123 -14.92 -17.70 6.76
N CYS A 124 -14.95 -17.15 5.55
CA CYS A 124 -13.97 -16.24 5.02
C CYS A 124 -14.52 -14.81 5.00
N ARG A 125 -13.67 -13.85 5.22
CA ARG A 125 -13.96 -12.46 4.89
C ARG A 125 -13.61 -12.26 3.42
N ILE A 126 -14.55 -11.75 2.64
CA ILE A 126 -14.32 -11.43 1.23
C ILE A 126 -13.96 -9.96 1.13
N GLN A 127 -12.78 -9.67 0.57
CA GLN A 127 -12.31 -8.33 0.28
C GLN A 127 -12.19 -8.15 -1.22
N GLN A 128 -12.57 -6.97 -1.74
CA GLN A 128 -12.40 -6.64 -3.14
C GLN A 128 -11.21 -5.72 -3.35
N THR A 129 -10.45 -5.92 -4.43
CA THR A 129 -9.42 -4.97 -4.86
C THR A 129 -10.07 -3.81 -5.62
N SER A 130 -9.45 -2.64 -5.59
CA SER A 130 -9.98 -1.43 -6.25
C SER A 130 -9.96 -1.48 -7.79
N GLY A 131 -9.39 -2.50 -8.42
CA GLY A 131 -9.31 -2.70 -9.86
C GLY A 131 -9.00 -1.44 -10.68
N SER A 132 -7.75 -1.18 -11.05
CA SER A 132 -7.39 -0.04 -11.91
C SER A 132 -8.08 -0.07 -13.29
N SER A 133 -8.42 -1.27 -13.77
CA SER A 133 -9.14 -1.53 -15.03
C SER A 133 -10.68 -1.61 -14.88
N GLY A 134 -11.24 -1.20 -13.73
CA GLY A 134 -12.69 -1.30 -13.46
C GLY A 134 -13.21 -2.69 -13.08
N ARG A 135 -12.37 -3.74 -13.19
CA ARG A 135 -12.71 -5.11 -12.78
C ARG A 135 -12.09 -5.44 -11.43
N CYS A 136 -12.91 -5.53 -10.38
CA CYS A 136 -12.47 -5.92 -9.04
C CYS A 136 -12.12 -7.41 -9.00
N MET A 137 -11.11 -7.77 -8.21
CA MET A 137 -10.81 -9.16 -7.85
C MET A 137 -11.26 -9.41 -6.42
N GLU A 138 -11.91 -10.53 -6.17
CA GLU A 138 -12.31 -10.97 -4.85
C GLU A 138 -11.19 -11.77 -4.17
N ILE A 139 -10.99 -11.49 -2.88
CA ILE A 139 -9.96 -12.12 -2.05
C ILE A 139 -10.64 -12.77 -0.85
N ALA A 140 -10.53 -14.08 -0.75
CA ALA A 140 -11.02 -14.84 0.40
C ALA A 140 -9.96 -14.91 1.50
N LEU A 141 -10.29 -14.39 2.67
CA LEU A 141 -9.43 -14.29 3.83
C LEU A 141 -9.98 -15.14 4.96
N SER A 142 -9.32 -16.25 5.26
CA SER A 142 -9.64 -17.04 6.45
C SER A 142 -9.29 -16.29 7.73
N LEU A 143 -9.88 -16.67 8.87
CA LEU A 143 -9.55 -16.11 10.19
C LEU A 143 -8.03 -16.14 10.45
N ARG A 144 -7.36 -17.21 10.07
CA ARG A 144 -5.90 -17.33 10.23
C ARG A 144 -5.11 -16.34 9.38
N CYS A 145 -5.62 -16.00 8.19
CA CYS A 145 -5.02 -14.97 7.34
C CYS A 145 -5.21 -13.58 7.95
N ASP A 146 -6.41 -13.28 8.46
CA ASP A 146 -6.70 -12.03 9.15
C ASP A 146 -5.85 -11.88 10.43
N ASP A 147 -5.62 -12.96 11.18
CA ASP A 147 -4.70 -12.96 12.33
C ASP A 147 -3.28 -12.56 11.92
N ALA A 148 -2.77 -13.10 10.80
CA ALA A 148 -1.46 -12.72 10.27
C ALA A 148 -1.41 -11.26 9.85
N ARG A 149 -2.44 -10.75 9.17
CA ARG A 149 -2.56 -9.33 8.79
C ARG A 149 -2.52 -8.41 10.00
N ASN A 150 -3.31 -8.72 11.01
CA ASN A 150 -3.35 -7.96 12.27
C ASN A 150 -2.00 -7.97 12.98
N LEU A 151 -1.35 -9.14 13.06
CA LEU A 151 -0.02 -9.30 13.64
C LEU A 151 1.02 -8.39 12.97
N TYR A 152 1.07 -8.35 11.63
CA TYR A 152 2.03 -7.52 10.92
C TYR A 152 1.73 -6.03 11.07
N SER A 153 0.46 -5.61 11.13
CA SER A 153 0.09 -4.23 11.48
C SER A 153 0.56 -3.86 12.89
N GLN A 154 0.33 -4.73 13.88
CA GLN A 154 0.81 -4.52 15.26
C GLN A 154 2.34 -4.44 15.34
N ARG A 155 3.06 -5.24 14.54
CA ARG A 155 4.51 -5.19 14.45
C ARG A 155 5.00 -3.84 13.90
N ILE A 156 4.37 -3.33 12.83
CA ILE A 156 4.69 -2.03 12.24
C ILE A 156 4.47 -0.93 13.27
N TYR A 157 3.29 -0.88 13.88
CA TYR A 157 2.98 0.12 14.90
C TYR A 157 3.89 -0.01 16.13
N GLY A 158 4.30 -1.25 16.46
CA GLY A 158 5.26 -1.55 17.53
C GLY A 158 6.65 -0.93 17.30
N TRP A 159 7.08 -0.76 16.04
CA TRP A 159 8.32 -0.04 15.71
C TRP A 159 8.22 1.45 16.08
N HIS A 160 7.01 1.99 16.15
CA HIS A 160 6.73 3.41 16.40
C HIS A 160 6.05 3.65 17.75
N GLY A 161 6.31 2.79 18.74
CA GLY A 161 5.87 3.02 20.12
C GLY A 161 4.54 2.38 20.51
N PHE A 162 3.85 1.67 19.63
CA PHE A 162 2.65 0.92 19.98
C PHE A 162 2.98 -0.24 20.91
N ARG A 163 2.28 -0.34 22.04
CA ARG A 163 2.47 -1.35 23.08
C ARG A 163 1.13 -1.97 23.43
N TRP A 164 1.13 -3.13 24.11
CA TRP A 164 -0.07 -3.90 24.43
C TRP A 164 -1.14 -3.12 25.22
N TRP A 165 -0.74 -2.08 25.96
CA TRP A 165 -1.63 -1.21 26.76
C TRP A 165 -1.99 0.12 26.06
N ARG A 166 -1.39 0.42 24.91
CA ARG A 166 -1.61 1.66 24.15
C ARG A 166 -2.72 1.45 23.11
N THR A 167 -3.22 2.55 22.58
CA THR A 167 -4.19 2.55 21.48
C THR A 167 -3.51 3.02 20.20
N ALA A 168 -3.75 2.34 19.07
CA ALA A 168 -3.52 2.84 17.72
C ALA A 168 -4.87 3.25 17.13
N ALA A 169 -4.88 4.30 16.32
CA ALA A 169 -6.05 4.69 15.54
C ALA A 169 -5.80 4.46 14.05
N TYR A 170 -6.86 4.19 13.31
CA TYR A 170 -6.81 4.17 11.86
C TYR A 170 -8.00 4.92 11.27
N LEU A 171 -7.69 5.83 10.37
CA LEU A 171 -8.65 6.68 9.68
C LEU A 171 -8.92 6.09 8.31
N PHE A 172 -10.14 5.56 8.11
CA PHE A 172 -10.53 4.87 6.90
C PHE A 172 -12.02 5.02 6.63
N PRO A 173 -12.46 5.03 5.36
CA PRO A 173 -13.88 5.12 5.02
C PRO A 173 -14.67 3.85 5.32
N TYR A 174 -14.05 2.80 5.85
CA TYR A 174 -14.67 1.55 6.27
C TYR A 174 -13.88 0.88 7.39
N ALA A 175 -14.58 0.15 8.27
CA ALA A 175 -13.95 -0.57 9.36
C ALA A 175 -13.08 -1.72 8.83
N LEU A 176 -11.84 -1.80 9.30
CA LEU A 176 -11.00 -2.98 9.12
C LEU A 176 -11.23 -3.94 10.28
N PRO A 177 -11.12 -5.26 10.08
CA PRO A 177 -11.40 -6.24 11.11
C PRO A 177 -10.21 -6.41 12.07
N PHE A 178 -9.76 -5.31 12.65
CA PHE A 178 -8.78 -5.32 13.73
C PHE A 178 -9.52 -5.62 15.02
N GLU A 179 -9.78 -6.89 15.26
CA GLU A 179 -10.42 -7.32 16.49
C GLU A 179 -9.52 -7.09 17.70
N ASN A 180 -10.12 -6.65 18.80
CA ASN A 180 -9.43 -6.49 20.06
C ASN A 180 -8.89 -7.85 20.55
N ASN A 181 -7.61 -7.94 20.81
CA ASN A 181 -6.93 -9.11 21.35
C ASN A 181 -7.18 -9.22 22.85
N LEU A 182 -8.40 -9.55 23.28
CA LEU A 182 -8.78 -9.60 24.70
C LEU A 182 -8.48 -8.27 25.45
N GLY A 183 -8.70 -7.13 24.79
CA GLY A 183 -8.40 -5.80 25.32
C GLY A 183 -6.94 -5.34 25.17
N LEU A 184 -6.05 -6.19 24.65
CA LEU A 184 -4.65 -5.86 24.38
C LEU A 184 -4.49 -5.32 22.96
N TYR A 185 -3.48 -4.46 22.71
CA TYR A 185 -3.20 -3.87 21.39
C TYR A 185 -4.46 -3.25 20.76
N ARG A 186 -5.10 -2.35 21.48
CA ARG A 186 -6.37 -1.74 21.06
C ARG A 186 -6.20 -0.93 19.77
N ASN A 187 -7.10 -1.16 18.82
CA ASN A 187 -7.20 -0.40 17.58
C ASN A 187 -8.56 0.33 17.56
N ALA A 188 -8.53 1.63 17.32
CA ALA A 188 -9.72 2.46 17.20
C ALA A 188 -9.93 2.84 15.73
N TRP A 189 -11.08 2.47 15.19
CA TRP A 189 -11.48 2.94 13.87
C TRP A 189 -12.13 4.32 13.96
N LEU A 190 -11.74 5.19 13.02
CA LEU A 190 -12.30 6.51 12.76
C LEU A 190 -12.84 6.51 11.34
N ASP A 191 -14.16 6.72 11.19
CA ASP A 191 -14.77 6.78 9.86
C ASP A 191 -14.38 8.10 9.17
N ALA A 192 -13.56 8.02 8.14
CA ALA A 192 -13.07 9.17 7.38
C ALA A 192 -14.16 10.01 6.72
N LYS A 193 -15.42 9.54 6.73
CA LYS A 193 -16.58 10.29 6.22
C LYS A 193 -17.18 11.25 7.23
N GLN A 194 -16.78 11.16 8.49
CA GLN A 194 -17.26 12.08 9.54
C GLN A 194 -16.64 13.47 9.37
N PRO A 195 -17.29 14.52 9.90
CA PRO A 195 -16.74 15.86 9.91
C PRO A 195 -15.34 15.92 10.56
N ALA A 196 -14.44 16.69 9.99
CA ALA A 196 -13.04 16.77 10.42
C ALA A 196 -12.91 17.13 11.92
N ASP A 197 -13.65 18.11 12.40
CA ASP A 197 -13.59 18.51 13.82
C ASP A 197 -14.03 17.39 14.77
N ALA A 198 -15.06 16.61 14.41
CA ALA A 198 -15.49 15.46 15.20
C ALA A 198 -14.41 14.36 15.25
N LEU A 199 -13.71 14.13 14.14
CA LEU A 199 -12.56 13.22 14.07
C LEU A 199 -11.41 13.69 14.94
N ILE A 200 -11.11 14.99 14.92
CA ILE A 200 -10.06 15.60 15.73
C ILE A 200 -10.40 15.51 17.22
N ASP A 201 -11.64 15.82 17.62
CA ASP A 201 -12.08 15.69 19.01
C ASP A 201 -11.93 14.24 19.50
N ARG A 202 -12.28 13.28 18.65
CA ARG A 202 -12.11 11.86 18.96
C ARG A 202 -10.63 11.45 19.06
N LEU A 203 -9.75 11.98 18.19
CA LEU A 203 -8.31 11.76 18.26
C LEU A 203 -7.72 12.33 19.53
N LEU A 204 -8.11 13.55 19.91
CA LEU A 204 -7.68 14.21 21.16
C LEU A 204 -8.13 13.43 22.41
N ALA A 205 -9.35 12.88 22.39
CA ALA A 205 -9.86 12.03 23.49
C ALA A 205 -9.17 10.67 23.57
N LEU A 206 -8.91 10.03 22.43
CA LEU A 206 -8.27 8.70 22.33
C LEU A 206 -6.78 8.75 22.62
N ARG A 207 -6.10 9.85 22.29
CA ARG A 207 -4.64 10.02 22.37
C ARG A 207 -3.88 8.79 21.85
N PRO A 208 -4.14 8.37 20.60
CA PRO A 208 -3.48 7.20 20.05
C PRO A 208 -1.97 7.45 19.92
N VAL A 209 -1.18 6.37 20.06
CA VAL A 209 0.27 6.49 19.85
C VAL A 209 0.64 6.51 18.36
N VAL A 210 -0.18 5.87 17.53
CA VAL A 210 -0.01 5.82 16.07
C VAL A 210 -1.35 6.09 15.41
N LEU A 211 -1.33 6.90 14.36
CA LEU A 211 -2.47 7.09 13.44
C LEU A 211 -2.09 6.51 12.08
N ALA A 212 -2.84 5.50 11.64
CA ALA A 212 -2.73 4.94 10.30
C ALA A 212 -3.79 5.58 9.38
N ALA A 213 -3.40 6.04 8.20
CA ALA A 213 -4.30 6.71 7.25
C ALA A 213 -3.76 6.61 5.82
N THR A 214 -4.57 7.03 4.85
CA THR A 214 -4.06 7.40 3.53
C THR A 214 -3.67 8.88 3.50
N PRO A 215 -2.73 9.30 2.64
CA PRO A 215 -2.45 10.72 2.42
C PRO A 215 -3.70 11.54 2.12
N SER A 216 -4.58 11.04 1.26
CA SER A 216 -5.83 11.73 0.91
C SER A 216 -6.75 11.94 2.10
N ASP A 217 -6.93 10.93 2.97
CA ASP A 217 -7.78 11.07 4.17
C ASP A 217 -7.21 12.10 5.15
N LEU A 218 -5.87 12.24 5.25
CA LEU A 218 -5.24 13.28 6.07
C LEU A 218 -5.37 14.68 5.46
N LEU A 219 -5.26 14.81 4.13
CA LEU A 219 -5.50 16.08 3.45
C LEU A 219 -6.94 16.55 3.67
N ASP A 220 -7.92 15.64 3.49
CA ASP A 220 -9.33 15.93 3.74
C ASP A 220 -9.58 16.36 5.20
N LEU A 221 -8.92 15.70 6.16
CA LEU A 221 -8.99 16.06 7.58
C LEU A 221 -8.44 17.48 7.84
N LEU A 222 -7.26 17.81 7.27
CA LEU A 222 -6.62 19.10 7.44
C LEU A 222 -7.40 20.22 6.77
N ASP A 223 -7.97 19.96 5.59
CA ASP A 223 -8.76 20.94 4.85
C ASP A 223 -10.11 21.22 5.49
N GLY A 224 -10.73 20.20 6.08
CA GLY A 224 -12.05 20.31 6.70
C GLY A 224 -12.04 20.79 8.15
N MET A 225 -10.88 20.94 8.79
CA MET A 225 -10.82 21.36 10.19
C MET A 225 -11.01 22.86 10.38
N THR A 226 -11.62 23.25 11.48
CA THR A 226 -11.71 24.65 11.90
C THR A 226 -10.29 25.22 12.14
N PRO A 227 -9.97 26.42 11.63
CA PRO A 227 -8.68 27.06 11.88
C PRO A 227 -8.36 27.20 13.37
N GLY A 228 -7.07 27.02 13.73
CA GLY A 228 -6.60 27.15 15.12
C GLY A 228 -6.64 25.87 15.96
N ARG A 229 -7.09 24.74 15.39
CA ARG A 229 -7.00 23.45 16.07
C ARG A 229 -5.54 22.98 16.16
N ASP A 230 -5.10 22.56 17.33
CA ASP A 230 -3.75 22.02 17.55
C ASP A 230 -3.74 20.48 17.51
N LEU A 231 -3.29 19.92 16.38
CA LEU A 231 -3.17 18.47 16.21
C LEU A 231 -1.96 17.87 16.94
N ARG A 232 -0.98 18.67 17.33
CA ARG A 232 0.19 18.22 18.11
C ARG A 232 -0.23 17.77 19.51
N ALA A 233 -1.31 18.32 20.03
CA ALA A 233 -1.90 17.93 21.33
C ALA A 233 -2.39 16.48 21.37
N ILE A 234 -2.59 15.80 20.21
CA ILE A 234 -2.90 14.37 20.13
C ILE A 234 -1.74 13.55 20.73
N GLY A 235 -0.49 13.98 20.51
CA GLY A 235 0.71 13.33 21.06
C GLY A 235 1.08 12.04 20.32
N LEU A 236 0.97 12.03 18.98
CA LEU A 236 1.34 10.89 18.15
C LEU A 236 2.86 10.62 18.20
N SER A 237 3.25 9.37 18.18
CA SER A 237 4.65 8.96 17.96
C SER A 237 4.96 8.80 16.46
N ALA A 238 3.96 8.48 15.64
CA ALA A 238 4.10 8.41 14.18
C ALA A 238 2.75 8.47 13.45
N LEU A 239 2.79 8.98 12.23
CA LEU A 239 1.77 8.84 11.19
C LEU A 239 2.18 7.67 10.28
N CYS A 240 1.42 6.59 10.27
CA CYS A 240 1.67 5.42 9.42
C CYS A 240 0.84 5.51 8.14
N LEU A 241 1.43 6.02 7.07
CA LEU A 241 0.72 6.27 5.81
C LEU A 241 0.92 5.12 4.82
N HIS A 242 -0.12 4.84 4.03
CA HIS A 242 -0.11 3.73 3.06
C HIS A 242 -1.07 3.95 1.89
N SER A 243 -1.05 3.02 0.94
CA SER A 243 -1.95 2.92 -0.22
C SER A 243 -1.77 3.96 -1.32
N GLU A 244 -1.13 5.07 -1.05
CA GLU A 244 -0.89 6.17 -1.97
C GLU A 244 0.56 6.65 -1.86
N PRO A 245 1.15 7.19 -2.94
CA PRO A 245 2.46 7.84 -2.87
C PRO A 245 2.42 9.06 -1.96
N ILE A 246 3.55 9.35 -1.31
CA ILE A 246 3.73 10.53 -0.44
C ILE A 246 4.84 11.38 -1.04
N ALA A 247 4.52 12.59 -1.47
CA ALA A 247 5.52 13.53 -1.93
C ALA A 247 6.30 14.13 -0.74
N PRO A 248 7.57 14.55 -0.93
CA PRO A 248 8.37 15.12 0.17
C PRO A 248 7.74 16.35 0.85
N ASP A 249 7.09 17.22 0.09
CA ASP A 249 6.37 18.38 0.61
C ASP A 249 5.11 17.97 1.39
N GLU A 250 4.38 16.96 0.94
CA GLU A 250 3.24 16.40 1.67
C GLU A 250 3.68 15.77 2.99
N ARG A 251 4.79 15.01 2.96
CA ARG A 251 5.40 14.46 4.18
C ARG A 251 5.71 15.56 5.19
N ALA A 252 6.42 16.61 4.75
CA ALA A 252 6.79 17.74 5.60
C ALA A 252 5.54 18.48 6.13
N HIS A 253 4.50 18.62 5.31
CA HIS A 253 3.24 19.24 5.71
C HIS A 253 2.53 18.46 6.83
N PHE A 254 2.41 17.13 6.69
CA PHE A 254 1.83 16.27 7.72
C PHE A 254 2.66 16.29 9.01
N GLU A 255 3.99 16.19 8.90
CA GLU A 255 4.89 16.23 10.06
C GLU A 255 4.79 17.55 10.81
N ALA A 256 4.69 18.68 10.10
CA ALA A 256 4.49 20.00 10.71
C ALA A 256 3.13 20.12 11.40
N ALA A 257 2.05 19.63 10.77
CA ALA A 257 0.70 19.72 11.30
C ALA A 257 0.50 18.88 12.57
N PHE A 258 0.97 17.63 12.56
CA PHE A 258 0.76 16.69 13.65
C PHE A 258 1.89 16.65 14.69
N GLY A 259 3.05 17.25 14.40
CA GLY A 259 4.23 17.18 15.28
C GLY A 259 4.79 15.77 15.43
N ALA A 260 4.58 14.89 14.45
CA ALA A 260 4.96 13.49 14.48
C ALA A 260 5.54 13.05 13.13
N PRO A 261 6.56 12.15 13.11
CA PRO A 261 7.16 11.72 11.87
C PRO A 261 6.19 10.87 11.04
N VAL A 262 6.21 11.08 9.72
CA VAL A 262 5.53 10.22 8.75
C VAL A 262 6.35 8.95 8.51
N ARG A 263 5.68 7.81 8.47
CA ARG A 263 6.24 6.49 8.18
C ARG A 263 5.46 5.83 7.06
N ALA A 264 6.09 5.66 5.92
CA ALA A 264 5.46 5.03 4.77
C ALA A 264 5.37 3.51 4.96
N ASN A 265 4.25 2.93 4.53
CA ASN A 265 4.01 1.51 4.59
C ASN A 265 3.54 1.01 3.22
N TYR A 266 4.15 -0.06 2.74
CA TYR A 266 3.79 -0.70 1.49
C TYR A 266 2.90 -1.90 1.75
N TYR A 267 1.65 -1.79 1.32
CA TYR A 267 0.61 -2.81 1.46
C TYR A 267 -0.03 -3.15 0.12
N CYS A 268 -0.47 -4.39 -0.01
CA CYS A 268 -1.45 -4.78 -1.02
C CYS A 268 -2.55 -5.64 -0.38
N ASN A 269 -3.71 -5.71 -1.01
CA ASN A 269 -4.84 -6.49 -0.49
C ASN A 269 -4.58 -8.00 -0.51
N GLU A 270 -3.72 -8.47 -1.38
CA GLU A 270 -3.42 -9.88 -1.64
C GLU A 270 -2.60 -10.51 -0.50
N VAL A 271 -1.55 -9.83 -0.05
CA VAL A 271 -0.63 -10.37 0.97
C VAL A 271 -0.51 -9.50 2.22
N TRP A 272 -1.14 -8.31 2.23
CA TRP A 272 -1.10 -7.30 3.28
C TRP A 272 0.26 -6.59 3.35
N ALA A 273 0.91 -6.56 4.50
CA ALA A 273 2.15 -5.83 4.71
C ALA A 273 3.31 -6.43 3.89
N ILE A 274 3.86 -5.66 2.96
CA ILE A 274 5.02 -6.02 2.15
C ILE A 274 6.28 -5.41 2.75
N ALA A 275 6.26 -4.09 3.02
CA ALA A 275 7.36 -3.38 3.65
C ALA A 275 6.85 -2.20 4.50
N ALA A 276 7.69 -1.73 5.44
CA ALA A 276 7.41 -0.56 6.26
C ALA A 276 8.68 0.20 6.61
N GLU A 277 8.57 1.52 6.68
CA GLU A 277 9.66 2.36 7.17
C GLU A 277 9.90 2.14 8.66
N CYS A 278 11.18 2.01 9.02
CA CYS A 278 11.63 2.02 10.40
C CYS A 278 11.79 3.46 10.93
N GLU A 279 12.24 3.60 12.17
CA GLU A 279 12.55 4.89 12.81
C GLU A 279 13.61 5.71 12.07
N HIS A 280 14.45 5.07 11.24
CA HIS A 280 15.46 5.73 10.40
C HIS A 280 14.99 5.96 8.95
N GLY A 281 13.69 5.80 8.64
CA GLY A 281 13.13 6.04 7.31
C GLY A 281 13.52 4.99 6.26
N ARG A 282 14.07 3.83 6.64
CA ARG A 282 14.41 2.73 5.72
C ARG A 282 13.22 1.79 5.59
N LEU A 283 12.83 1.48 4.35
CA LEU A 283 11.65 0.65 4.03
C LEU A 283 12.02 -0.84 4.04
N HIS A 284 11.84 -1.50 5.18
CA HIS A 284 12.20 -2.92 5.38
C HIS A 284 11.15 -3.87 4.84
N GLU A 285 11.55 -4.84 4.00
CA GLU A 285 10.71 -5.92 3.48
C GLU A 285 10.32 -6.91 4.60
N PHE A 286 9.07 -7.31 4.63
CA PHE A 286 8.59 -8.35 5.57
C PHE A 286 8.73 -9.74 4.96
N THR A 287 9.97 -10.17 4.79
CA THR A 287 10.32 -11.46 4.19
C THR A 287 9.73 -12.67 4.93
N ASP A 288 9.32 -12.51 6.17
CA ASP A 288 8.60 -13.53 6.94
C ASP A 288 7.06 -13.51 6.72
N ASN A 289 6.54 -12.51 5.98
CA ASN A 289 5.15 -12.42 5.54
C ASN A 289 4.99 -12.73 4.05
N ALA A 290 5.87 -12.20 3.23
CA ALA A 290 5.85 -12.37 1.78
C ALA A 290 7.27 -12.48 1.24
N HIS A 291 7.41 -13.17 0.11
CA HIS A 291 8.63 -13.15 -0.70
C HIS A 291 8.41 -12.23 -1.89
N LEU A 292 9.40 -11.41 -2.19
CA LEU A 292 9.39 -10.51 -3.34
C LEU A 292 10.49 -10.91 -4.32
N ASP A 293 10.12 -11.14 -5.57
CA ASP A 293 11.02 -11.12 -6.71
C ASP A 293 10.88 -9.76 -7.39
N LEU A 294 11.99 -9.11 -7.73
CA LEU A 294 12.01 -7.96 -8.63
C LEU A 294 12.52 -8.45 -9.97
N VAL A 295 11.72 -8.30 -11.04
CA VAL A 295 11.99 -8.90 -12.33
C VAL A 295 11.97 -7.88 -13.48
N ASP A 296 12.66 -8.22 -14.57
CA ASP A 296 12.57 -7.50 -15.84
C ASP A 296 11.31 -7.93 -16.65
N ALA A 297 11.17 -7.39 -17.86
CA ALA A 297 10.05 -7.69 -18.75
C ALA A 297 9.95 -9.19 -19.15
N ASP A 298 11.10 -9.90 -19.12
CA ASP A 298 11.17 -11.34 -19.43
C ASP A 298 10.89 -12.21 -18.19
N GLY A 299 10.63 -11.59 -17.02
CA GLY A 299 10.39 -12.29 -15.74
C GLY A 299 11.67 -12.80 -15.07
N ARG A 300 12.86 -12.31 -15.48
CA ARG A 300 14.17 -12.64 -14.89
C ARG A 300 14.48 -11.70 -13.73
N PRO A 301 15.08 -12.19 -12.63
CA PRO A 301 15.48 -11.33 -11.51
C PRO A 301 16.42 -10.20 -11.95
N VAL A 302 16.15 -8.97 -11.47
CA VAL A 302 17.06 -7.83 -11.67
C VAL A 302 18.02 -7.69 -10.48
N PRO A 303 19.24 -7.15 -10.70
CA PRO A 303 20.19 -6.86 -9.63
C PRO A 303 19.66 -5.78 -8.68
N ASP A 304 20.08 -5.83 -7.41
CA ASP A 304 19.80 -4.77 -6.43
C ASP A 304 20.28 -3.40 -6.96
N GLY A 305 19.50 -2.35 -6.70
CA GLY A 305 19.71 -1.01 -7.23
C GLY A 305 19.15 -0.78 -8.63
N THR A 306 18.51 -1.80 -9.22
CA THR A 306 17.86 -1.72 -10.53
C THR A 306 16.34 -1.78 -10.34
N PRO A 307 15.55 -0.94 -11.03
CA PRO A 307 14.09 -1.07 -11.03
C PRO A 307 13.66 -2.43 -11.58
N GLY A 308 12.73 -3.06 -10.89
CA GLY A 308 12.12 -4.32 -11.31
C GLY A 308 10.64 -4.36 -10.96
N GLU A 309 9.88 -5.10 -11.74
CA GLU A 309 8.48 -5.36 -11.48
C GLU A 309 8.32 -6.29 -10.27
N VAL A 310 7.37 -5.96 -9.41
CA VAL A 310 7.14 -6.70 -8.16
C VAL A 310 6.29 -7.93 -8.42
N ILE A 311 6.91 -9.10 -8.24
CA ILE A 311 6.24 -10.39 -8.19
C ILE A 311 6.20 -10.84 -6.73
N VAL A 312 5.00 -11.05 -6.19
CA VAL A 312 4.84 -11.35 -4.77
C VAL A 312 4.35 -12.76 -4.51
N THR A 313 4.89 -13.40 -3.47
CA THR A 313 4.40 -14.67 -2.94
C THR A 313 4.05 -14.54 -1.47
N GLY A 314 2.75 -14.57 -1.14
CA GLY A 314 2.25 -14.46 0.22
C GLY A 314 2.41 -15.76 1.00
N LEU A 315 2.90 -15.72 2.24
CA LEU A 315 3.19 -16.92 3.04
C LEU A 315 2.04 -17.34 3.97
N ASN A 316 0.93 -16.58 4.04
CA ASN A 316 -0.05 -16.74 5.12
C ASN A 316 -1.48 -17.03 4.68
N ASN A 317 -1.85 -16.79 3.41
CA ASN A 317 -3.19 -17.13 2.91
C ASN A 317 -3.22 -18.51 2.25
N PHE A 318 -3.75 -19.50 2.97
CA PHE A 318 -3.90 -20.88 2.47
C PHE A 318 -5.31 -21.13 1.89
N ALA A 319 -6.27 -20.23 2.07
CA ALA A 319 -7.58 -20.32 1.43
C ALA A 319 -7.52 -19.88 -0.03
N GLN A 320 -6.79 -18.82 -0.30
CA GLN A 320 -6.48 -18.29 -1.63
C GLN A 320 -5.00 -17.90 -1.67
N PRO A 321 -4.11 -18.82 -2.03
CA PRO A 321 -2.68 -18.51 -2.13
C PRO A 321 -2.40 -17.54 -3.28
N PHE A 322 -1.49 -16.62 -3.05
CA PHE A 322 -0.89 -15.75 -4.07
C PHE A 322 0.57 -16.16 -4.21
N ILE A 323 0.89 -16.92 -5.26
CA ILE A 323 2.23 -17.46 -5.50
C ILE A 323 2.73 -16.93 -6.84
N ARG A 324 3.86 -16.23 -6.82
CA ARG A 324 4.41 -15.50 -7.96
C ARG A 324 3.36 -14.64 -8.68
N TYR A 325 2.62 -13.91 -7.87
CA TYR A 325 1.57 -13.02 -8.36
C TYR A 325 2.16 -11.69 -8.83
N ARG A 326 1.85 -11.31 -10.06
CA ARG A 326 2.20 -10.02 -10.65
C ARG A 326 1.38 -8.91 -9.99
N LEU A 327 2.05 -8.07 -9.18
CA LEU A 327 1.37 -7.02 -8.43
C LEU A 327 1.08 -5.78 -9.28
N GLY A 328 1.92 -5.56 -10.31
CA GLY A 328 1.86 -4.41 -11.20
C GLY A 328 2.51 -3.15 -10.62
N ASP A 329 3.30 -3.28 -9.56
CA ASP A 329 4.13 -2.21 -9.01
C ASP A 329 5.58 -2.41 -9.46
N VAL A 330 6.36 -1.32 -9.52
CA VAL A 330 7.80 -1.33 -9.78
C VAL A 330 8.52 -0.81 -8.55
N ALA A 331 9.55 -1.53 -8.12
CA ALA A 331 10.35 -1.18 -6.95
C ALA A 331 11.85 -1.33 -7.21
N VAL A 332 12.65 -0.73 -6.36
CA VAL A 332 14.12 -0.86 -6.34
C VAL A 332 14.54 -1.40 -5.00
N ARG A 333 15.25 -2.53 -4.97
CA ARG A 333 15.85 -3.04 -3.74
C ARG A 333 17.20 -2.37 -3.50
N SER A 334 17.47 -1.97 -2.27
CA SER A 334 18.72 -1.30 -1.91
C SER A 334 19.92 -2.23 -2.05
N ARG A 335 21.03 -1.70 -2.60
CA ARG A 335 22.34 -2.37 -2.58
C ARG A 335 22.95 -2.38 -1.19
N GLU A 336 22.60 -1.39 -0.37
CA GLU A 336 23.11 -1.30 0.99
C GLU A 336 22.47 -2.35 1.89
N ARG A 337 23.29 -3.05 2.64
CA ARG A 337 22.87 -4.03 3.64
C ARG A 337 22.93 -3.41 5.02
N GLY A 338 22.03 -3.88 5.88
CA GLY A 338 21.93 -3.41 7.25
C GLY A 338 21.22 -2.07 7.40
N CYS A 339 20.86 -1.76 8.63
CA CYS A 339 20.22 -0.50 9.03
C CYS A 339 20.54 -0.23 10.50
N ALA A 340 20.72 1.04 10.86
CA ALA A 340 20.96 1.47 12.25
C ALA A 340 19.86 1.04 13.24
N CYS A 341 18.67 0.67 12.73
CA CYS A 341 17.59 0.13 13.55
C CYS A 341 17.85 -1.31 14.09
N GLY A 342 18.93 -1.97 13.66
CA GLY A 342 19.31 -3.32 14.08
C GLY A 342 18.41 -4.44 13.54
N ARG A 343 17.55 -4.16 12.52
CA ARG A 343 16.74 -5.18 11.84
C ARG A 343 17.50 -5.71 10.63
N GLU A 344 17.56 -7.03 10.54
CA GLU A 344 18.26 -7.77 9.47
C GLU A 344 17.36 -8.06 8.26
N LEU A 345 16.32 -7.25 8.07
CA LEU A 345 15.39 -7.35 6.95
C LEU A 345 15.95 -6.61 5.73
N PRO A 346 15.80 -7.14 4.50
CA PRO A 346 16.13 -6.41 3.29
C PRO A 346 15.39 -5.07 3.21
N VAL A 347 15.94 -4.14 2.44
CA VAL A 347 15.41 -2.79 2.31
C VAL A 347 15.03 -2.52 0.86
N LEU A 348 13.81 -2.05 0.63
CA LEU A 348 13.46 -1.37 -0.60
C LEU A 348 13.98 0.07 -0.53
N GLU A 349 14.71 0.49 -1.54
CA GLU A 349 15.19 1.87 -1.66
C GLU A 349 14.03 2.81 -1.95
N ARG A 350 13.16 2.40 -2.89
CA ARG A 350 11.95 3.15 -3.26
C ARG A 350 10.96 2.27 -4.03
N ILE A 351 9.73 2.75 -4.10
CA ILE A 351 8.66 2.24 -4.95
C ILE A 351 8.44 3.29 -6.05
N GLU A 352 8.60 2.88 -7.31
CA GLU A 352 8.47 3.78 -8.46
C GLU A 352 7.02 4.10 -8.82
N GLY A 353 6.07 3.26 -8.39
CA GLY A 353 4.65 3.32 -8.71
C GLY A 353 4.20 2.12 -9.52
N ARG A 354 3.02 2.22 -10.12
CA ARG A 354 2.43 1.13 -10.91
C ARG A 354 2.92 1.13 -12.33
N ASP A 355 3.12 -0.04 -12.89
CA ASP A 355 3.50 -0.22 -14.29
C ASP A 355 2.41 0.27 -15.26
N ASP A 356 1.13 0.10 -14.89
CA ASP A 356 -0.03 0.63 -15.64
C ASP A 356 -0.09 2.16 -15.68
N ASP A 357 0.54 2.84 -14.73
CA ASP A 357 0.54 4.30 -14.61
C ASP A 357 1.83 4.92 -15.20
N VAL A 358 2.64 4.16 -15.94
CA VAL A 358 3.86 4.62 -16.59
C VAL A 358 3.52 5.48 -17.81
N PHE A 359 4.13 6.67 -17.91
CA PHE A 359 4.10 7.45 -19.14
C PHE A 359 4.93 6.74 -20.21
N VAL A 360 4.33 6.51 -21.36
CA VAL A 360 5.05 5.98 -22.53
C VAL A 360 5.30 7.12 -23.50
N HIS A 361 6.57 7.49 -23.62
CA HIS A 361 7.02 8.51 -24.53
C HIS A 361 6.89 8.04 -26.00
N PRO A 362 6.70 8.93 -27.00
CA PRO A 362 6.63 8.56 -28.42
C PRO A 362 7.84 7.75 -28.93
N ASP A 363 9.02 7.92 -28.34
CA ASP A 363 10.23 7.15 -28.66
C ASP A 363 10.33 5.79 -27.95
N GLY A 364 9.29 5.40 -27.20
CA GLY A 364 9.23 4.13 -26.47
C GLY A 364 9.82 4.18 -25.06
N ARG A 365 10.42 5.29 -24.61
CA ARG A 365 10.90 5.42 -23.22
C ARG A 365 9.73 5.33 -22.24
N ARG A 366 9.94 4.63 -21.14
CA ARG A 366 8.97 4.48 -20.03
C ARG A 366 9.41 5.37 -18.87
N ILE A 367 8.52 6.25 -18.42
CA ILE A 367 8.79 7.20 -17.32
C ILE A 367 7.81 6.92 -16.20
N HIS A 368 8.33 6.49 -15.06
CA HIS A 368 7.52 6.11 -13.91
C HIS A 368 6.91 7.31 -13.19
N PRO A 369 5.73 7.14 -12.55
CA PRO A 369 5.02 8.19 -11.84
C PRO A 369 5.85 8.91 -10.77
N SER A 370 6.80 8.24 -10.12
CA SER A 370 7.71 8.84 -9.15
C SER A 370 8.53 9.99 -9.75
N LYS A 371 9.07 9.81 -10.97
CA LYS A 371 9.82 10.88 -11.67
C LYS A 371 8.92 12.03 -12.07
N ILE A 372 7.70 11.72 -12.52
CA ILE A 372 6.67 12.72 -12.85
C ILE A 372 6.31 13.54 -11.60
N THR A 373 6.07 12.85 -10.48
CA THR A 373 5.81 13.49 -9.18
C THR A 373 6.93 14.45 -8.80
N VAL A 374 8.19 14.01 -8.87
CA VAL A 374 9.35 14.85 -8.55
C VAL A 374 9.41 16.05 -9.49
N ALA A 375 9.21 15.90 -10.79
CA ALA A 375 9.24 16.99 -11.73
C ALA A 375 8.20 18.08 -11.38
N VAL A 376 6.95 17.67 -11.14
CA VAL A 376 5.85 18.59 -10.83
C VAL A 376 6.00 19.23 -9.45
N LYS A 377 6.44 18.48 -8.44
CA LYS A 377 6.43 18.91 -7.03
C LYS A 377 7.75 19.51 -6.55
N SER A 378 8.86 19.34 -7.28
CA SER A 378 10.17 19.85 -6.85
C SER A 378 10.22 21.35 -6.53
N PRO A 379 9.45 22.25 -7.19
CA PRO A 379 9.42 23.66 -6.76
C PRO A 379 8.89 23.85 -5.34
N CYS A 380 8.01 22.96 -4.87
CA CYS A 380 7.45 23.04 -3.53
C CYS A 380 8.45 22.64 -2.43
N PHE A 381 9.52 21.92 -2.78
CA PHE A 381 10.53 21.47 -1.79
C PHE A 381 11.31 22.62 -1.16
N ALA A 382 11.26 23.82 -1.78
CA ALA A 382 11.80 25.06 -1.18
C ALA A 382 10.94 25.59 -0.02
N TYR A 383 9.72 25.08 0.16
CA TYR A 383 8.73 25.55 1.11
C TYR A 383 8.24 24.42 2.02
N PRO A 384 9.12 23.79 2.81
CA PRO A 384 8.76 22.63 3.62
C PRO A 384 7.69 22.99 4.65
N GLY A 385 6.68 22.14 4.78
CA GLY A 385 5.55 22.32 5.70
C GLY A 385 4.42 23.23 5.18
N LEU A 386 4.57 23.86 4.00
CA LEU A 386 3.51 24.65 3.39
C LEU A 386 2.72 23.81 2.39
N GLN A 387 1.39 23.96 2.41
CA GLN A 387 0.50 23.31 1.45
C GLN A 387 0.35 24.18 0.20
N VAL A 388 1.29 24.04 -0.75
CA VAL A 388 1.26 24.79 -2.03
C VAL A 388 0.23 24.18 -3.00
N PHE A 389 0.25 22.87 -3.16
CA PHE A 389 -0.79 22.12 -3.89
C PHE A 389 -1.70 21.42 -2.88
N ARG A 390 -3.01 21.54 -3.04
CA ARG A 390 -3.96 20.67 -2.37
C ARG A 390 -3.95 19.27 -2.99
N ASP A 391 -4.00 19.24 -4.33
CA ASP A 391 -3.94 18.00 -5.11
C ASP A 391 -3.43 18.28 -6.52
N TYR A 392 -2.99 17.23 -7.22
CA TYR A 392 -2.62 17.32 -8.64
C TYR A 392 -2.77 15.94 -9.30
N GLN A 393 -2.93 15.99 -10.62
CA GLN A 393 -2.94 14.83 -11.50
C GLN A 393 -2.19 15.17 -12.78
N VAL A 394 -1.45 14.21 -13.30
CA VAL A 394 -0.81 14.32 -14.62
C VAL A 394 -1.52 13.35 -15.55
N ALA A 395 -2.21 13.88 -16.56
CA ALA A 395 -2.98 13.08 -17.51
C ALA A 395 -2.26 13.07 -18.88
N GLN A 396 -1.93 11.88 -19.38
CA GLN A 396 -1.52 11.72 -20.78
C GLN A 396 -2.78 11.67 -21.67
N THR A 397 -3.06 12.75 -22.36
CA THR A 397 -4.27 12.91 -23.22
C THR A 397 -4.00 12.55 -24.68
N ALA A 398 -2.74 12.56 -25.11
CA ALA A 398 -2.26 12.07 -26.41
C ALA A 398 -0.82 11.55 -26.25
N PRO A 399 -0.27 10.79 -27.21
CA PRO A 399 1.10 10.31 -27.13
C PRO A 399 2.14 11.42 -26.91
N ASP A 400 1.90 12.60 -27.47
CA ASP A 400 2.74 13.80 -27.41
C ASP A 400 2.19 14.93 -26.55
N ARG A 401 1.13 14.65 -25.74
CA ARG A 401 0.48 15.67 -24.91
C ARG A 401 0.17 15.20 -23.52
N VAL A 402 0.54 16.02 -22.55
CA VAL A 402 0.29 15.82 -21.12
C VAL A 402 -0.36 17.06 -20.52
N VAL A 403 -1.35 16.85 -19.66
CA VAL A 403 -2.00 17.92 -18.90
C VAL A 403 -1.69 17.74 -17.42
N VAL A 404 -1.10 18.77 -16.78
CA VAL A 404 -0.97 18.87 -15.33
C VAL A 404 -2.21 19.54 -14.79
N ARG A 405 -3.10 18.76 -14.19
CA ARG A 405 -4.29 19.26 -13.48
C ARG A 405 -3.92 19.50 -12.04
N ALA A 406 -4.14 20.72 -11.56
CA ALA A 406 -3.72 21.08 -10.22
C ALA A 406 -4.80 21.85 -9.45
N ILE A 407 -4.89 21.56 -8.16
CA ILE A 407 -5.77 22.26 -7.22
C ILE A 407 -4.89 23.08 -6.29
N PRO A 408 -5.13 24.41 -6.15
CA PRO A 408 -4.41 25.27 -5.23
C PRO A 408 -4.55 24.77 -3.77
N GLY A 409 -3.43 24.80 -3.03
CA GLY A 409 -3.42 24.62 -1.60
C GLY A 409 -3.73 25.92 -0.84
N ARG A 410 -3.39 25.96 0.44
CA ARG A 410 -3.57 27.15 1.30
C ARG A 410 -2.68 28.30 0.87
N GLU A 411 -1.49 28.01 0.35
CA GLU A 411 -0.48 29.00 -0.08
C GLU A 411 -0.71 29.44 -1.54
N ARG A 412 -1.82 30.13 -1.78
CA ARG A 412 -2.25 30.51 -3.14
C ARG A 412 -1.25 31.40 -3.86
N ALA A 413 -0.50 32.25 -3.14
CA ALA A 413 0.51 33.14 -3.73
C ALA A 413 1.67 32.35 -4.34
N LEU A 414 2.09 31.24 -3.72
CA LEU A 414 3.17 30.39 -4.21
C LEU A 414 2.70 29.38 -5.26
N PHE A 415 1.40 29.07 -5.28
CA PHE A 415 0.86 28.02 -6.13
C PHE A 415 1.10 28.28 -7.62
N ALA A 416 0.78 29.48 -8.11
CA ALA A 416 0.89 29.80 -9.53
C ALA A 416 2.32 29.63 -10.05
N GLU A 417 3.31 30.12 -9.29
CA GLU A 417 4.72 30.01 -9.63
C GLU A 417 5.21 28.57 -9.57
N CYS A 418 4.92 27.86 -8.48
CA CYS A 418 5.31 26.45 -8.33
C CYS A 418 4.66 25.54 -9.38
N ALA A 419 3.39 25.77 -9.73
CA ALA A 419 2.71 25.01 -10.75
C ALA A 419 3.30 25.23 -12.14
N LYS A 420 3.62 26.48 -12.49
CA LYS A 420 4.30 26.84 -13.74
C LYS A 420 5.70 26.22 -13.84
N GLN A 421 6.49 26.31 -12.77
CA GLN A 421 7.82 25.70 -12.72
C GLN A 421 7.73 24.17 -12.77
N GLY A 422 6.77 23.57 -12.07
CA GLY A 422 6.52 22.13 -12.10
C GLY A 422 6.16 21.61 -13.49
N ALA A 423 5.29 22.33 -14.22
CA ALA A 423 4.96 22.01 -15.60
C ALA A 423 6.19 22.12 -16.52
N ALA A 424 7.00 23.17 -16.37
CA ALA A 424 8.24 23.31 -17.13
C ALA A 424 9.29 22.24 -16.81
N ASN A 425 9.39 21.80 -15.55
CA ASN A 425 10.25 20.68 -15.16
C ASN A 425 9.77 19.37 -15.78
N LEU A 426 8.46 19.14 -15.82
CA LEU A 426 7.87 17.98 -16.45
C LEU A 426 8.10 17.99 -17.96
N GLU A 427 7.94 19.12 -18.63
CA GLU A 427 8.21 19.27 -20.04
C GLU A 427 9.68 18.93 -20.38
N ARG A 428 10.63 19.39 -19.57
CA ARG A 428 12.05 19.02 -19.71
C ARG A 428 12.31 17.51 -19.51
N LEU A 429 11.62 16.90 -18.55
CA LEU A 429 11.72 15.45 -18.30
C LEU A 429 11.19 14.64 -19.48
N LEU A 430 10.12 15.14 -20.12
CA LEU A 430 9.44 14.48 -21.24
C LEU A 430 9.98 14.89 -22.62
N ALA A 431 10.94 15.83 -22.70
CA ALA A 431 11.50 16.29 -23.97
C ALA A 431 12.30 15.18 -24.69
N PRO A 432 12.43 15.21 -26.06
CA PRO A 432 11.74 16.13 -26.96
C PRO A 432 10.35 15.64 -27.39
N GLY A 433 9.52 16.55 -27.89
CA GLY A 433 8.30 16.21 -28.64
C GLY A 433 7.05 15.99 -27.81
N VAL A 434 7.08 16.23 -26.49
CA VAL A 434 5.90 16.18 -25.65
C VAL A 434 5.57 17.57 -25.12
N ARG A 435 4.31 18.00 -25.30
CA ARG A 435 3.79 19.25 -24.77
C ARG A 435 3.18 19.03 -23.39
N VAL A 436 3.42 19.99 -22.48
CA VAL A 436 2.84 19.97 -21.13
C VAL A 436 1.96 21.20 -20.95
N ASP A 437 0.67 20.97 -20.79
CA ASP A 437 -0.32 22.01 -20.46
C ASP A 437 -0.58 22.01 -18.95
N LEU A 438 -0.92 23.18 -18.40
CA LEU A 438 -1.32 23.35 -17.01
C LEU A 438 -2.79 23.74 -16.93
N GLU A 439 -3.58 22.97 -16.19
CA GLU A 439 -5.00 23.22 -15.98
C GLU A 439 -5.29 23.36 -14.47
N MET A 440 -5.86 24.49 -14.09
CA MET A 440 -6.26 24.71 -12.70
C MET A 440 -7.73 24.28 -12.52
N LEU A 441 -7.96 23.37 -11.58
CA LEU A 441 -9.27 22.80 -11.30
C LEU A 441 -9.71 23.07 -9.87
N ALA A 442 -11.02 23.13 -9.66
CA ALA A 442 -11.60 23.10 -8.32
C ALA A 442 -11.62 21.68 -7.75
N ARG A 443 -11.62 20.67 -8.63
CA ARG A 443 -11.67 19.26 -8.26
C ARG A 443 -11.01 18.39 -9.34
N ILE A 444 -10.21 17.42 -8.90
CA ILE A 444 -9.66 16.36 -9.76
C ILE A 444 -10.61 15.15 -9.67
N PRO A 445 -11.03 14.57 -10.81
CA PRO A 445 -11.85 13.36 -10.80
C PRO A 445 -11.13 12.22 -10.07
N ALA A 446 -11.82 11.56 -9.14
CA ALA A 446 -11.28 10.36 -8.52
C ALA A 446 -11.15 9.24 -9.56
N GLY A 447 -10.07 8.48 -9.51
CA GLY A 447 -9.91 7.27 -10.30
C GLY A 447 -10.94 6.20 -9.93
N THR A 448 -11.06 5.15 -10.76
CA THR A 448 -11.86 3.98 -10.47
C THR A 448 -11.51 3.40 -9.09
N GLY A 449 -12.52 3.25 -8.22
CA GLY A 449 -12.31 2.78 -6.84
C GLY A 449 -12.04 3.88 -5.81
N GLY A 450 -12.19 5.18 -6.19
CA GLY A 450 -12.09 6.31 -5.26
C GLY A 450 -10.68 6.63 -4.75
N LYS A 451 -9.64 5.99 -5.29
CA LYS A 451 -8.23 6.31 -4.95
C LYS A 451 -7.73 7.49 -5.77
N ARG A 452 -6.90 8.31 -5.14
CA ARG A 452 -6.14 9.34 -5.81
C ARG A 452 -5.24 8.71 -6.87
N LYS A 453 -5.36 9.15 -8.13
CA LYS A 453 -4.45 8.81 -9.24
C LYS A 453 -3.61 10.04 -9.56
N ILE A 454 -2.31 9.94 -9.28
CA ILE A 454 -1.36 11.00 -9.65
C ILE A 454 -1.11 11.04 -11.15
N PHE A 455 -1.08 9.86 -11.79
CA PHE A 455 -0.94 9.75 -13.22
C PHE A 455 -2.13 8.99 -13.83
N SER A 456 -2.63 9.46 -14.98
CA SER A 456 -3.66 8.77 -15.77
C SER A 456 -3.29 8.80 -17.26
N ARG A 457 -3.62 7.71 -17.97
CA ARG A 457 -3.58 7.67 -19.43
C ARG A 457 -5.02 7.73 -19.92
N GLU A 458 -5.34 8.76 -20.69
CA GLU A 458 -6.67 9.02 -21.28
C GLU A 458 -6.69 8.73 -22.78
N THR A 459 -5.56 8.29 -23.34
CA THR A 459 -5.50 7.81 -24.73
C THR A 459 -6.10 6.41 -24.78
N ALA A 460 -7.05 6.21 -25.69
CA ALA A 460 -7.68 4.92 -25.99
C ALA A 460 -6.64 3.92 -26.55
#